data_b93e323801c809cab16b236ae38998f0
#
_entry.id   b93e323801c809cab16b236ae38998f0
#
_cell.length_a   1.000
_cell.length_b   1.000
_cell.length_c   1.000
_cell.angle_alpha   90.00
_cell.angle_beta   90.00
_cell.angle_gamma   90.00
#
_symmetry.space_group_name_H-M   'P 1'
#
loop_
_entity.id
_entity.type
_entity.pdbx_description
1 polymer ?
#
loop_
_entity_poly.entity_id
_entity_poly.type
_entity_poly.pdbx_seq_one_letter_code
_entity_poly.pdbx_strand_id
1 'polypeptide(L)'
;MLQPKRVKYRRPHSLSYEGKAKGGSHVDFGEYGLQALEGAYITDRQIESARIVLSRYTDRAGKVWIRIFPHLSKTKKPAEVRMGSGKGAPDNWVAVVKAGTVMFEIGGISDEICRNALRLAAYKLPVRCKVVKSDHKFTAEELAKMSEEHESAVEALKAEEEATANMETVSDTGNEVAEEKGE
;
A
#
# COMPACT_ATOMS: atom_id res chain seq x y z
N MET A 1 10.42 4.50 0.34
CA MET A 1 9.69 5.02 -0.84
C MET A 1 9.58 3.90 -1.86
N LEU A 2 8.43 3.78 -2.51
CA LEU A 2 8.19 2.79 -3.55
C LEU A 2 8.93 3.21 -4.82
N GLN A 3 9.95 2.44 -5.22
CA GLN A 3 10.72 2.68 -6.44
C GLN A 3 11.21 1.37 -7.03
N PRO A 4 11.41 1.28 -8.35
CA PRO A 4 11.97 0.10 -8.97
C PRO A 4 13.41 -0.18 -8.49
N LYS A 5 13.73 -1.43 -8.22
CA LYS A 5 15.11 -1.85 -7.87
C LYS A 5 16.09 -1.66 -9.04
N ARG A 6 15.62 -1.89 -10.27
CA ARG A 6 16.42 -1.76 -11.50
C ARG A 6 15.57 -1.17 -12.62
N VAL A 7 16.12 -0.25 -13.40
CA VAL A 7 15.49 0.34 -14.58
C VAL A 7 16.46 0.31 -15.75
N LYS A 8 15.96 0.08 -16.97
CA LYS A 8 16.76 0.11 -18.19
C LYS A 8 17.20 1.55 -18.52
N TYR A 9 16.26 2.52 -18.36
CA TYR A 9 16.52 3.94 -18.61
C TYR A 9 16.05 4.78 -17.42
N ARG A 10 16.94 5.62 -16.89
CA ARG A 10 16.62 6.53 -15.78
C ARG A 10 15.78 7.74 -16.19
N ARG A 11 15.79 8.10 -17.48
CA ARG A 11 15.09 9.28 -18.04
C ARG A 11 14.23 8.88 -19.23
N PRO A 12 13.21 8.02 -19.05
CA PRO A 12 12.34 7.58 -20.14
C PRO A 12 11.48 8.72 -20.65
N HIS A 13 10.90 8.55 -21.85
CA HIS A 13 9.87 9.44 -22.34
C HIS A 13 8.60 9.31 -21.48
N SER A 14 7.80 10.38 -21.43
CA SER A 14 6.53 10.37 -20.71
C SER A 14 5.53 9.43 -21.42
N LEU A 15 4.89 8.58 -20.64
CA LEU A 15 3.79 7.74 -21.10
C LEU A 15 2.47 8.51 -20.91
N SER A 16 1.57 8.48 -21.86
CA SER A 16 0.26 9.12 -21.72
C SER A 16 -0.64 8.33 -20.76
N TYR A 17 -1.35 9.05 -19.90
CA TYR A 17 -2.41 8.54 -19.04
C TYR A 17 -3.80 8.65 -19.65
N GLU A 18 -3.91 9.15 -20.88
CA GLU A 18 -5.17 9.33 -21.59
C GLU A 18 -5.81 8.00 -22.00
N GLY A 19 -7.12 8.03 -22.14
CA GLY A 19 -7.91 6.85 -22.53
C GLY A 19 -8.32 5.97 -21.35
N LYS A 20 -9.01 4.88 -21.66
CA LYS A 20 -9.48 3.88 -20.69
C LYS A 20 -8.43 2.80 -20.43
N ALA A 21 -8.45 2.24 -19.24
CA ALA A 21 -7.65 1.07 -18.89
C ALA A 21 -8.08 -0.14 -19.73
N LYS A 22 -7.11 -0.87 -20.29
CA LYS A 22 -7.34 -2.13 -21.00
C LYS A 22 -7.24 -3.35 -20.07
N GLY A 23 -6.63 -3.19 -18.89
CA GLY A 23 -6.47 -4.22 -17.88
C GLY A 23 -6.45 -3.62 -16.48
N GLY A 24 -6.61 -4.46 -15.44
CA GLY A 24 -6.67 -4.02 -14.06
C GLY A 24 -7.88 -3.16 -13.72
N SER A 25 -9.01 -3.38 -14.40
CA SER A 25 -10.28 -2.66 -14.20
C SER A 25 -11.23 -3.37 -13.24
N HIS A 26 -10.94 -4.62 -12.90
CA HIS A 26 -11.73 -5.45 -11.99
C HIS A 26 -11.01 -5.62 -10.66
N VAL A 27 -11.79 -5.90 -9.62
CA VAL A 27 -11.28 -6.27 -8.30
C VAL A 27 -11.03 -7.77 -8.32
N ASP A 28 -9.77 -8.19 -8.10
CA ASP A 28 -9.36 -9.59 -8.26
C ASP A 28 -8.99 -10.24 -6.92
N PHE A 29 -8.47 -9.47 -5.96
CA PHE A 29 -7.92 -10.00 -4.69
C PHE A 29 -8.78 -9.67 -3.47
N GLY A 30 -9.44 -8.53 -3.49
CA GLY A 30 -10.24 -8.05 -2.38
C GLY A 30 -11.74 -8.10 -2.64
N GLU A 31 -12.51 -7.69 -1.65
CA GLU A 31 -13.97 -7.55 -1.76
C GLU A 31 -14.36 -6.20 -2.33
N TYR A 32 -13.59 -5.18 -2.01
CA TYR A 32 -13.77 -3.80 -2.46
C TYR A 32 -12.50 -3.24 -3.08
N GLY A 33 -12.67 -2.43 -4.12
CA GLY A 33 -11.58 -1.75 -4.79
C GLY A 33 -11.84 -0.26 -4.97
N LEU A 34 -10.76 0.51 -5.04
CA LEU A 34 -10.78 1.93 -5.37
C LEU A 34 -10.40 2.11 -6.83
N GLN A 35 -11.37 2.44 -7.67
CA GLN A 35 -11.21 2.62 -9.11
C GLN A 35 -11.06 4.10 -9.45
N ALA A 36 -10.09 4.41 -10.32
CA ALA A 36 -9.89 5.76 -10.86
C ALA A 36 -10.94 6.08 -11.94
N LEU A 37 -11.60 7.22 -11.85
CA LEU A 37 -12.51 7.73 -12.89
C LEU A 37 -11.77 8.55 -13.94
N GLU A 38 -10.62 9.09 -13.59
CA GLU A 38 -9.79 9.96 -14.42
C GLU A 38 -8.39 9.39 -14.54
N GLY A 39 -7.69 9.72 -15.64
CA GLY A 39 -6.29 9.35 -15.80
C GLY A 39 -5.37 10.39 -15.16
N ALA A 40 -4.30 9.93 -14.48
CA ALA A 40 -3.27 10.79 -13.94
C ALA A 40 -1.96 10.06 -13.63
N TYR A 41 -0.94 10.85 -13.29
CA TYR A 41 0.29 10.35 -12.67
C TYR A 41 0.16 10.41 -11.15
N ILE A 42 0.28 9.26 -10.51
CA ILE A 42 0.24 9.14 -9.05
C ILE A 42 1.64 8.91 -8.52
N THR A 43 2.09 9.77 -7.62
CA THR A 43 3.44 9.69 -7.05
C THR A 43 3.53 8.59 -6.00
N ASP A 44 4.75 8.10 -5.77
CA ASP A 44 5.08 7.13 -4.71
C ASP A 44 4.61 7.60 -3.33
N ARG A 45 4.75 8.90 -3.02
CA ARG A 45 4.31 9.50 -1.75
C ARG A 45 2.79 9.48 -1.58
N GLN A 46 2.04 9.70 -2.67
CA GLN A 46 0.57 9.63 -2.66
C GLN A 46 0.08 8.19 -2.43
N ILE A 47 0.71 7.22 -3.09
CA ILE A 47 0.41 5.80 -2.90
C ILE A 47 0.63 5.40 -1.45
N GLU A 48 1.77 5.79 -0.87
CA GLU A 48 2.09 5.48 0.52
C GLU A 48 1.15 6.18 1.51
N SER A 49 0.77 7.44 1.24
CA SER A 49 -0.22 8.15 2.06
C SER A 49 -1.57 7.45 2.08
N ALA A 50 -2.03 6.96 0.92
CA ALA A 50 -3.28 6.20 0.82
C ALA A 50 -3.18 4.85 1.55
N ARG A 51 -2.07 4.11 1.39
CA ARG A 51 -1.82 2.86 2.10
C ARG A 51 -1.87 3.04 3.61
N ILE A 52 -1.21 4.07 4.14
CA ILE A 52 -1.19 4.35 5.58
C ILE A 52 -2.62 4.63 6.09
N VAL A 53 -3.43 5.39 5.35
CA VAL A 53 -4.82 5.65 5.73
C VAL A 53 -5.63 4.37 5.78
N LEU A 54 -5.51 3.50 4.75
CA LEU A 54 -6.19 2.21 4.72
C LEU A 54 -5.82 1.35 5.93
N SER A 55 -4.52 1.17 6.18
CA SER A 55 -4.03 0.35 7.28
C SER A 55 -4.44 0.88 8.66
N ARG A 56 -4.43 2.21 8.86
CA ARG A 56 -4.81 2.82 10.14
C ARG A 56 -6.31 2.75 10.41
N TYR A 57 -7.12 3.01 9.39
CA TYR A 57 -8.58 3.00 9.55
C TYR A 57 -9.13 1.60 9.82
N THR A 58 -8.44 0.57 9.35
CA THR A 58 -8.81 -0.83 9.57
C THR A 58 -8.14 -1.47 10.78
N ASP A 59 -7.42 -0.69 11.59
CA ASP A 59 -6.65 -1.17 12.75
C ASP A 59 -5.74 -2.35 12.41
N ARG A 60 -5.26 -2.42 11.16
CA ARG A 60 -4.47 -3.50 10.56
C ARG A 60 -5.21 -4.85 10.44
N ALA A 61 -6.49 -4.91 10.77
CA ALA A 61 -7.27 -6.15 10.68
C ALA A 61 -7.55 -6.57 9.24
N GLY A 62 -7.61 -5.62 8.30
CA GLY A 62 -7.88 -5.90 6.89
C GLY A 62 -6.65 -6.11 6.03
N LYS A 63 -6.81 -6.97 5.05
CA LYS A 63 -5.80 -7.18 4.01
C LYS A 63 -5.94 -6.10 2.94
N VAL A 64 -4.83 -5.40 2.63
CA VAL A 64 -4.78 -4.31 1.63
C VAL A 64 -3.84 -4.70 0.51
N TRP A 65 -4.31 -4.61 -0.74
CA TRP A 65 -3.51 -4.85 -1.93
C TRP A 65 -3.36 -3.55 -2.71
N ILE A 66 -2.11 -3.22 -3.06
CA ILE A 66 -1.78 -2.09 -3.91
C ILE A 66 -1.59 -2.63 -5.33
N ARG A 67 -2.50 -2.24 -6.25
CA ARG A 67 -2.52 -2.72 -7.64
C ARG A 67 -1.68 -1.86 -8.58
N ILE A 68 -1.25 -0.69 -8.13
CA ILE A 68 -0.43 0.23 -8.93
C ILE A 68 0.98 0.33 -8.37
N PHE A 69 1.96 0.50 -9.26
CA PHE A 69 3.34 0.66 -8.87
C PHE A 69 3.98 1.85 -9.60
N PRO A 70 4.76 2.71 -8.93
CA PRO A 70 5.43 3.86 -9.53
C PRO A 70 6.66 3.42 -10.32
N HIS A 71 6.47 3.09 -11.60
CA HIS A 71 7.52 2.59 -12.50
C HIS A 71 8.16 3.65 -13.40
N LEU A 72 7.48 4.80 -13.58
CA LEU A 72 7.94 5.88 -14.45
C LEU A 72 8.65 6.96 -13.65
N SER A 73 9.90 7.29 -14.02
CA SER A 73 10.59 8.43 -13.42
C SER A 73 10.19 9.74 -14.11
N LYS A 74 9.80 10.73 -13.31
CA LYS A 74 9.64 12.13 -13.76
C LYS A 74 10.86 12.95 -13.41
N THR A 75 11.28 13.76 -14.38
CA THR A 75 12.43 14.66 -14.20
C THR A 75 11.94 16.08 -13.89
N LYS A 76 12.70 16.79 -13.07
CA LYS A 76 12.47 18.18 -12.73
C LYS A 76 13.76 18.97 -12.86
N LYS A 77 13.68 20.21 -13.32
CA LYS A 77 14.78 21.19 -13.28
C LYS A 77 14.59 22.10 -12.07
N PRO A 78 15.68 22.58 -11.44
CA PRO A 78 15.59 23.62 -10.41
C PRO A 78 14.87 24.86 -10.95
N ALA A 79 14.23 25.61 -10.05
CA ALA A 79 13.42 26.77 -10.43
C ALA A 79 14.23 27.90 -11.10
N GLU A 80 15.49 28.04 -10.72
CA GLU A 80 16.42 29.04 -11.22
C GLU A 80 17.05 28.69 -12.59
N VAL A 81 16.89 27.45 -13.06
CA VAL A 81 17.47 26.99 -14.32
C VAL A 81 16.56 27.35 -15.50
N ARG A 82 17.08 28.09 -16.48
CA ARG A 82 16.36 28.45 -17.69
C ARG A 82 16.09 27.24 -18.60
N MET A 83 15.16 27.42 -19.55
CA MET A 83 14.87 26.40 -20.56
C MET A 83 16.11 26.10 -21.42
N GLY A 84 16.20 24.88 -21.95
CA GLY A 84 17.34 24.41 -22.75
C GLY A 84 18.29 23.49 -21.96
N SER A 85 19.46 23.18 -22.52
CA SER A 85 20.51 22.34 -21.91
C SER A 85 20.10 20.94 -21.49
N GLY A 86 19.15 20.34 -22.21
CA GLY A 86 18.75 18.94 -22.05
C GLY A 86 17.72 18.66 -20.95
N LYS A 87 17.38 17.38 -20.77
CA LYS A 87 16.40 16.87 -19.82
C LYS A 87 16.94 16.91 -18.38
N GLY A 88 16.11 17.36 -17.43
CA GLY A 88 16.46 17.44 -16.01
C GLY A 88 16.82 16.09 -15.36
N ALA A 89 17.27 16.13 -14.13
CA ALA A 89 17.52 14.93 -13.33
C ALA A 89 16.20 14.26 -12.89
N PRO A 90 16.18 12.93 -12.66
CA PRO A 90 15.05 12.25 -12.06
C PRO A 90 14.73 12.83 -10.68
N ASP A 91 13.46 13.16 -10.43
CA ASP A 91 12.99 13.76 -9.18
C ASP A 91 12.07 12.80 -8.44
N ASN A 92 10.99 12.34 -9.09
CA ASN A 92 9.99 11.50 -8.49
C ASN A 92 9.66 10.27 -9.33
N TRP A 93 9.22 9.20 -8.67
CA TRP A 93 8.63 8.03 -9.32
C TRP A 93 7.11 8.15 -9.34
N VAL A 94 6.50 7.80 -10.47
CA VAL A 94 5.04 7.89 -10.65
C VAL A 94 4.48 6.62 -11.29
N ALA A 95 3.28 6.26 -10.85
CA ALA A 95 2.45 5.29 -11.54
C ALA A 95 1.59 6.02 -12.58
N VAL A 96 1.53 5.46 -13.79
CA VAL A 96 0.65 5.95 -14.86
C VAL A 96 -0.69 5.24 -14.72
N VAL A 97 -1.70 5.97 -14.27
CA VAL A 97 -3.05 5.44 -14.06
C VAL A 97 -3.97 5.97 -15.14
N LYS A 98 -4.74 5.09 -15.79
CA LYS A 98 -5.78 5.44 -16.76
C LYS A 98 -7.15 5.35 -16.11
N ALA A 99 -8.14 6.02 -16.70
CA ALA A 99 -9.53 5.93 -16.24
C ALA A 99 -10.00 4.45 -16.25
N GLY A 100 -10.63 4.01 -15.17
CA GLY A 100 -11.09 2.63 -14.99
C GLY A 100 -10.10 1.69 -14.29
N THR A 101 -8.86 2.12 -13.99
CA THR A 101 -7.89 1.29 -13.28
C THR A 101 -8.25 1.18 -11.80
N VAL A 102 -8.24 -0.04 -11.24
CA VAL A 102 -8.32 -0.30 -9.79
C VAL A 102 -6.94 -0.09 -9.19
N MET A 103 -6.85 0.80 -8.21
CA MET A 103 -5.58 1.22 -7.61
C MET A 103 -5.27 0.51 -6.29
N PHE A 104 -6.28 0.32 -5.47
CA PHE A 104 -6.21 -0.35 -4.17
C PHE A 104 -7.37 -1.31 -4.04
N GLU A 105 -7.13 -2.41 -3.36
CA GLU A 105 -8.16 -3.36 -2.97
C GLU A 105 -8.08 -3.62 -1.47
N ILE A 106 -9.20 -3.96 -0.87
CA ILE A 106 -9.31 -4.27 0.55
C ILE A 106 -10.31 -5.42 0.73
N GLY A 107 -10.04 -6.28 1.71
CA GLY A 107 -10.91 -7.39 2.07
C GLY A 107 -10.64 -7.90 3.48
N GLY A 108 -11.51 -8.81 3.94
CA GLY A 108 -11.43 -9.42 5.26
C GLY A 108 -11.98 -8.56 6.40
N ILE A 109 -12.83 -7.56 6.09
CA ILE A 109 -13.43 -6.65 7.08
C ILE A 109 -14.87 -6.32 6.66
N SER A 110 -15.65 -5.79 7.59
CA SER A 110 -17.04 -5.40 7.30
C SER A 110 -17.17 -4.41 6.15
N ASP A 111 -18.22 -4.54 5.37
CA ASP A 111 -18.52 -3.74 4.17
C ASP A 111 -18.48 -2.22 4.43
N GLU A 112 -18.99 -1.78 5.60
CA GLU A 112 -19.02 -0.35 5.96
C GLU A 112 -17.62 0.19 6.20
N ILE A 113 -16.79 -0.54 6.94
CA ILE A 113 -15.41 -0.15 7.22
C ILE A 113 -14.61 -0.11 5.92
N CYS A 114 -14.76 -1.11 5.03
CA CYS A 114 -14.13 -1.13 3.72
C CYS A 114 -14.46 0.11 2.89
N ARG A 115 -15.73 0.46 2.76
CA ARG A 115 -16.17 1.62 1.99
C ARG A 115 -15.66 2.94 2.56
N ASN A 116 -15.72 3.10 3.88
CA ASN A 116 -15.24 4.31 4.54
C ASN A 116 -13.72 4.45 4.44
N ALA A 117 -12.96 3.35 4.63
CA ALA A 117 -11.51 3.34 4.45
C ALA A 117 -11.09 3.77 3.04
N LEU A 118 -11.71 3.17 2.01
CA LEU A 118 -11.43 3.51 0.61
C LEU A 118 -11.83 4.96 0.28
N ARG A 119 -12.93 5.47 0.84
CA ARG A 119 -13.33 6.87 0.70
C ARG A 119 -12.28 7.82 1.28
N LEU A 120 -11.77 7.54 2.47
CA LEU A 120 -10.71 8.33 3.10
C LEU A 120 -9.39 8.26 2.33
N ALA A 121 -9.06 7.09 1.77
CA ALA A 121 -7.88 6.92 0.92
C ALA A 121 -7.98 7.72 -0.39
N ALA A 122 -9.18 7.84 -0.97
CA ALA A 122 -9.42 8.62 -2.18
C ALA A 122 -9.01 10.09 -2.02
N TYR A 123 -9.18 10.69 -0.83
CA TYR A 123 -8.77 12.07 -0.56
C TYR A 123 -7.24 12.28 -0.59
N LYS A 124 -6.43 11.22 -0.58
CA LYS A 124 -4.97 11.30 -0.70
C LYS A 124 -4.48 11.21 -2.14
N LEU A 125 -5.39 11.00 -3.09
CA LEU A 125 -5.09 10.80 -4.50
C LEU A 125 -5.50 12.03 -5.32
N PRO A 126 -4.77 12.35 -6.42
CA PRO A 126 -5.06 13.52 -7.24
C PRO A 126 -6.18 13.28 -8.27
N VAL A 127 -6.87 12.15 -8.19
CA VAL A 127 -7.90 11.73 -9.15
C VAL A 127 -9.23 11.48 -8.45
N ARG A 128 -10.32 11.69 -9.18
CA ARG A 128 -11.64 11.25 -8.72
C ARG A 128 -11.70 9.74 -8.75
N CYS A 129 -12.22 9.17 -7.68
CA CYS A 129 -12.26 7.73 -7.48
C CYS A 129 -13.69 7.26 -7.20
N LYS A 130 -13.94 6.01 -7.53
CA LYS A 130 -15.18 5.28 -7.22
C LYS A 130 -14.83 4.02 -6.43
N VAL A 131 -15.59 3.73 -5.39
CA VAL A 131 -15.52 2.44 -4.70
C VAL A 131 -16.33 1.43 -5.50
N VAL A 132 -15.72 0.30 -5.83
CA VAL A 132 -16.32 -0.80 -6.60
C VAL A 132 -16.28 -2.05 -5.73
N LYS A 133 -17.37 -2.79 -5.68
CA LYS A 133 -17.43 -4.11 -5.05
C LYS A 133 -16.95 -5.15 -6.05
N SER A 134 -16.29 -6.20 -5.58
CA SER A 134 -15.92 -7.35 -6.39
C SER A 134 -17.18 -8.05 -6.89
N ASP A 135 -17.20 -8.38 -8.18
CA ASP A 135 -18.21 -9.24 -8.78
C ASP A 135 -17.92 -10.73 -8.46
N HIS A 136 -16.71 -11.02 -8.00
CA HIS A 136 -16.29 -12.33 -7.57
C HIS A 136 -16.92 -12.63 -6.19
N LYS A 137 -17.87 -13.55 -6.16
CA LYS A 137 -18.36 -14.10 -4.90
C LYS A 137 -17.32 -15.12 -4.45
N PHE A 138 -16.54 -14.76 -3.44
CA PHE A 138 -15.72 -15.75 -2.76
C PHE A 138 -16.63 -16.86 -2.26
N THR A 139 -16.29 -18.11 -2.54
CA THR A 139 -17.02 -19.24 -2.01
C THR A 139 -16.89 -19.26 -0.49
N ALA A 140 -17.89 -19.79 0.22
CA ALA A 140 -17.83 -19.88 1.67
C ALA A 140 -16.58 -20.62 2.17
N GLU A 141 -16.03 -21.53 1.37
CA GLU A 141 -14.80 -22.27 1.64
C GLU A 141 -13.54 -21.39 1.52
N GLU A 142 -13.50 -20.47 0.56
CA GLU A 142 -12.39 -19.53 0.40
C GLU A 142 -12.37 -18.49 1.53
N LEU A 143 -13.55 -18.02 1.94
CA LEU A 143 -13.69 -17.12 3.09
C LEU A 143 -13.28 -17.79 4.40
N ALA A 144 -13.65 -19.07 4.60
CA ALA A 144 -13.25 -19.84 5.77
C ALA A 144 -11.73 -20.04 5.82
N LYS A 145 -11.09 -20.40 4.71
CA LYS A 145 -9.61 -20.51 4.63
C LYS A 145 -8.91 -19.20 4.91
N MET A 146 -9.42 -18.08 4.38
CA MET A 146 -8.85 -16.76 4.64
C MET A 146 -8.98 -16.35 6.11
N SER A 147 -10.06 -16.73 6.80
CA SER A 147 -10.25 -16.48 8.23
C SER A 147 -9.32 -17.36 9.09
N GLU A 148 -9.15 -18.63 8.75
CA GLU A 148 -8.24 -19.56 9.43
C GLU A 148 -6.77 -19.12 9.28
N GLU A 149 -6.35 -18.72 8.08
CA GLU A 149 -5.02 -18.17 7.84
C GLU A 149 -4.77 -16.88 8.63
N HIS A 150 -5.78 -16.04 8.77
CA HIS A 150 -5.68 -14.81 9.55
C HIS A 150 -5.59 -15.08 11.05
N GLU A 151 -6.41 -15.99 11.58
CA GLU A 151 -6.38 -16.39 13.00
C GLU A 151 -5.04 -17.04 13.36
N SER A 152 -4.53 -17.94 12.51
CA SER A 152 -3.22 -18.56 12.73
C SER A 152 -2.06 -17.56 12.69
N ALA A 153 -2.13 -16.54 11.82
CA ALA A 153 -1.14 -15.49 11.76
C ALA A 153 -1.19 -14.56 12.99
N VAL A 154 -2.38 -14.28 13.51
CA VAL A 154 -2.56 -13.49 14.75
C VAL A 154 -2.07 -14.26 15.98
N GLU A 155 -2.32 -15.58 16.04
CA GLU A 155 -1.79 -16.42 17.12
C GLU A 155 -0.26 -16.51 17.07
N ALA A 156 0.33 -16.64 15.89
CA ALA A 156 1.78 -16.66 15.72
C ALA A 156 2.44 -15.34 16.19
N LEU A 157 1.84 -14.20 15.84
CA LEU A 157 2.32 -12.89 16.31
C LEU A 157 2.21 -12.72 17.83
N LYS A 158 1.12 -13.19 18.44
CA LYS A 158 0.96 -13.17 19.91
C LYS A 158 1.99 -14.07 20.59
N ALA A 159 2.26 -15.23 20.04
CA ALA A 159 3.28 -16.15 20.57
C ALA A 159 4.71 -15.55 20.47
N GLU A 160 5.00 -14.82 19.39
CA GLU A 160 6.28 -14.09 19.27
C GLU A 160 6.40 -12.93 20.26
N GLU A 161 5.30 -12.17 20.50
CA GLU A 161 5.26 -11.10 21.50
C GLU A 161 5.42 -11.64 22.93
N GLU A 162 4.79 -12.76 23.26
CA GLU A 162 4.95 -13.44 24.56
C GLU A 162 6.37 -14.02 24.75
N ALA A 163 6.97 -14.56 23.67
CA ALA A 163 8.35 -15.07 23.72
C ALA A 163 9.37 -13.93 23.93
N THR A 164 9.17 -12.78 23.29
CA THR A 164 10.03 -11.62 23.48
C THR A 164 9.87 -10.99 24.87
N ALA A 165 8.64 -10.91 25.39
CA ALA A 165 8.38 -10.43 26.75
C ALA A 165 9.00 -11.34 27.83
N ASN A 166 8.98 -12.65 27.64
CA ASN A 166 9.63 -13.61 28.54
C ASN A 166 11.17 -13.53 28.48
N MET A 167 11.77 -13.20 27.33
CA MET A 167 13.22 -12.97 27.24
C MET A 167 13.67 -11.71 27.95
N GLU A 168 12.89 -10.64 27.93
CA GLU A 168 13.19 -9.40 28.64
C GLU A 168 13.13 -9.57 30.16
N THR A 169 12.15 -10.34 30.68
CA THR A 169 12.04 -10.62 32.10
C THR A 169 13.17 -11.50 32.65
N VAL A 170 13.74 -12.41 31.86
CA VAL A 170 14.89 -13.26 32.25
C VAL A 170 16.19 -12.47 32.24
N SER A 171 16.34 -11.44 31.42
CA SER A 171 17.53 -10.58 31.41
C SER A 171 17.59 -9.63 32.63
N ASP A 172 16.43 -9.19 33.14
CA ASP A 172 16.35 -8.31 34.28
C ASP A 172 16.65 -9.05 35.62
N THR A 173 16.15 -10.28 35.78
CA THR A 173 16.45 -11.09 36.96
C THR A 173 17.91 -11.58 37.03
N GLY A 174 18.61 -11.64 35.88
CA GLY A 174 20.04 -11.99 35.85
C GLY A 174 20.97 -10.89 36.30
N ASN A 175 20.51 -9.65 36.28
CA ASN A 175 21.33 -8.49 36.69
C ASN A 175 21.23 -8.21 38.19
N GLU A 176 20.10 -8.50 38.83
CA GLU A 176 19.95 -8.32 40.29
C GLU A 176 20.78 -9.33 41.12
N VAL A 177 21.01 -10.54 40.64
CA VAL A 177 21.80 -11.57 41.35
C VAL A 177 23.30 -11.32 41.23
N ALA A 178 23.76 -10.48 40.32
CA ALA A 178 25.17 -10.12 40.15
C ALA A 178 25.63 -9.00 41.10
N GLU A 179 24.73 -8.14 41.57
CA GLU A 179 25.05 -7.04 42.49
C GLU A 179 25.09 -7.47 43.96
N GLU A 180 24.40 -8.55 44.39
CA GLU A 180 24.43 -9.07 45.77
C GLU A 180 25.67 -9.91 46.12
N LYS A 181 26.56 -10.21 45.22
CA LYS A 181 27.79 -11.00 45.46
C LYS A 181 29.09 -10.19 45.42
N GLY A 182 28.99 -8.87 45.45
CA GLY A 182 30.14 -7.96 45.37
C GLY A 182 30.38 -7.11 46.63
N GLU A 183 29.85 -7.47 47.79
CA GLU A 183 30.25 -6.89 49.10
C GLU A 183 31.02 -7.91 49.95
#